data_298ea9b2a9f1911b278a0286afad5c51
#
_entry.id   298ea9b2a9f1911b278a0286afad5c51
#
_cell.length_a   1.000
_cell.length_b   1.000
_cell.length_c   1.000
_cell.angle_alpha   90.00
_cell.angle_beta   90.00
_cell.angle_gamma   90.00
#
_symmetry.space_group_name_H-M   'P 1'
#
loop_
_entity.id
_entity.type
_entity.pdbx_description
1 polymer ?
#
loop_
_entity_poly.entity_id
_entity_poly.type
_entity_poly.pdbx_seq_one_letter_code
_entity_poly.pdbx_strand_id
1 'polypeptide(L)'
;MDEQVIVVSDVWKKFRIHKERATMLKEAFINLFRGGNRYEEFWALKGVSLSVRRGEAVGIIGRNGAGKSTLFKVMCGVLRPERGTVEIRGRISPLIELEAGFHPELTGIENIYLNGAIYGMSRREVQRKLPQIVEFSGLGKFIHSPIRTYSSGMQARLGFSLAINVDADILLVDEVLAVGDAEFQEKCYRRIKEMRQEGVTIVYVSHNLDSVIDICDRALWLDRGEIIMEGDPEEVVGNYLGSSS
;
A
#
# COMPACT_ATOMS: atom_id res chain seq x y z
N MET A 1 -19.90 0.02 -20.39
CA MET A 1 -20.00 -0.96 -19.29
C MET A 1 -18.87 -0.68 -18.33
N ASP A 2 -19.21 -0.39 -17.08
CA ASP A 2 -18.22 -0.09 -16.03
C ASP A 2 -17.51 -1.40 -15.66
N GLU A 3 -16.34 -1.63 -16.27
CA GLU A 3 -15.54 -2.83 -16.00
C GLU A 3 -14.93 -2.73 -14.58
N GLN A 4 -15.30 -3.66 -13.71
CA GLN A 4 -14.66 -3.81 -12.39
C GLN A 4 -13.29 -4.46 -12.57
N VAL A 5 -12.24 -3.76 -12.13
CA VAL A 5 -10.85 -4.24 -12.23
C VAL A 5 -10.30 -4.74 -10.89
N ILE A 6 -10.93 -4.36 -9.78
CA ILE A 6 -10.68 -4.94 -8.45
C ILE A 6 -12.01 -5.38 -7.89
N VAL A 7 -12.12 -6.63 -7.44
CA VAL A 7 -13.28 -7.17 -6.72
C VAL A 7 -12.79 -7.91 -5.48
N VAL A 8 -13.16 -7.40 -4.34
CA VAL A 8 -12.94 -8.00 -3.02
C VAL A 8 -14.28 -8.50 -2.50
N SER A 9 -14.40 -9.80 -2.22
CA SER A 9 -15.66 -10.42 -1.84
C SER A 9 -15.53 -11.18 -0.53
N ASP A 10 -16.24 -10.73 0.50
CA ASP A 10 -16.34 -11.33 1.85
C ASP A 10 -14.97 -11.72 2.43
N VAL A 11 -14.00 -10.81 2.38
CA VAL A 11 -12.63 -11.07 2.79
C VAL A 11 -12.49 -11.00 4.30
N TRP A 12 -11.99 -12.10 4.88
CA TRP A 12 -11.65 -12.24 6.29
C TRP A 12 -10.15 -12.51 6.43
N LYS A 13 -9.48 -11.79 7.35
CA LYS A 13 -8.07 -12.01 7.66
C LYS A 13 -7.82 -11.94 9.15
N LYS A 14 -7.15 -12.98 9.70
CA LYS A 14 -6.72 -12.99 11.10
C LYS A 14 -5.21 -13.11 11.23
N PHE A 15 -4.73 -12.66 12.38
CA PHE A 15 -3.37 -12.86 12.84
C PHE A 15 -3.37 -13.58 14.19
N ARG A 16 -2.30 -14.31 14.48
CA ARG A 16 -2.06 -14.94 15.79
C ARG A 16 -1.00 -14.14 16.52
N ILE A 17 -1.37 -13.58 17.64
CA ILE A 17 -0.48 -12.83 18.53
C ILE A 17 -0.04 -13.78 19.64
N HIS A 18 1.27 -13.94 19.82
CA HIS A 18 1.80 -14.68 20.96
C HIS A 18 1.48 -13.91 22.24
N LYS A 19 0.78 -14.51 23.18
CA LYS A 19 0.74 -13.98 24.55
C LYS A 19 2.15 -14.08 25.13
N GLU A 20 2.67 -12.95 25.64
CA GLU A 20 3.95 -12.94 26.33
C GLU A 20 4.00 -14.05 27.37
N ARG A 21 5.18 -14.68 27.49
CA ARG A 21 5.41 -15.69 28.53
C ARG A 21 5.10 -15.08 29.89
N ALA A 22 4.19 -15.71 30.63
CA ALA A 22 3.98 -15.40 32.02
C ALA A 22 5.35 -15.31 32.73
N THR A 23 5.68 -14.14 33.22
CA THR A 23 6.97 -13.85 33.90
C THR A 23 7.04 -14.44 35.27
N MET A 24 5.96 -15.03 35.81
CA MET A 24 5.90 -15.66 37.09
C MET A 24 5.79 -17.18 37.00
N LEU A 25 6.68 -17.89 37.67
CA LEU A 25 6.69 -19.37 37.78
C LEU A 25 5.34 -19.97 38.20
N LYS A 26 4.51 -19.27 38.96
CA LYS A 26 3.16 -19.68 39.37
C LYS A 26 2.18 -19.75 38.15
N GLU A 27 2.24 -18.79 37.26
CA GLU A 27 1.37 -18.77 36.05
C GLU A 27 1.81 -19.82 35.05
N ALA A 28 3.12 -20.10 34.93
CA ALA A 28 3.64 -21.17 34.10
C ALA A 28 3.12 -22.55 34.54
N PHE A 29 3.00 -22.78 35.87
CA PHE A 29 2.48 -24.02 36.42
C PHE A 29 0.97 -24.19 36.21
N ILE A 30 0.20 -23.11 36.36
CA ILE A 30 -1.25 -23.10 36.07
C ILE A 30 -1.55 -23.33 34.61
N ASN A 31 -0.75 -22.74 33.70
CA ASN A 31 -0.90 -22.90 32.26
C ASN A 31 -0.52 -24.31 31.75
N LEU A 32 0.34 -25.04 32.48
CA LEU A 32 0.69 -26.44 32.16
C LEU A 32 -0.51 -27.37 32.32
N PHE A 33 -1.37 -27.10 33.32
CA PHE A 33 -2.54 -27.92 33.61
C PHE A 33 -3.85 -27.48 32.92
N ARG A 34 -3.91 -26.24 32.38
CA ARG A 34 -5.13 -25.68 31.76
C ARG A 34 -5.13 -25.71 30.23
N GLY A 35 -4.10 -26.25 29.56
CA GLY A 35 -4.06 -26.27 28.09
C GLY A 35 -4.23 -24.87 27.46
N GLY A 36 -3.72 -23.83 28.15
CA GLY A 36 -3.96 -22.46 27.78
C GLY A 36 -3.45 -22.15 26.37
N ASN A 37 -4.33 -21.66 25.53
CA ASN A 37 -4.04 -21.25 24.17
C ASN A 37 -2.93 -20.19 24.21
N ARG A 38 -1.75 -20.53 23.70
CA ARG A 38 -0.56 -19.64 23.68
C ARG A 38 -0.72 -18.46 22.72
N TYR A 39 -1.82 -18.40 22.00
CA TYR A 39 -2.09 -17.43 20.96
C TYR A 39 -3.44 -16.78 21.17
N GLU A 40 -3.50 -15.48 20.96
CA GLU A 40 -4.73 -14.73 20.80
C GLU A 40 -4.96 -14.51 19.30
N GLU A 41 -6.14 -14.86 18.81
CA GLU A 41 -6.49 -14.60 17.42
C GLU A 41 -7.12 -13.21 17.32
N PHE A 42 -6.56 -12.39 16.45
CA PHE A 42 -7.05 -11.05 16.14
C PHE A 42 -7.51 -11.00 14.69
N TRP A 43 -8.78 -10.69 14.49
CA TRP A 43 -9.35 -10.49 13.16
C TRP A 43 -9.06 -9.06 12.69
N ALA A 44 -8.19 -8.93 11.69
CA ALA A 44 -7.83 -7.65 11.09
C ALA A 44 -8.80 -7.23 9.99
N LEU A 45 -9.46 -8.20 9.32
CA LEU A 45 -10.54 -7.97 8.36
C LEU A 45 -11.68 -8.94 8.65
N LYS A 46 -12.95 -8.46 8.51
CA LYS A 46 -14.16 -9.17 8.87
C LYS A 46 -15.23 -8.95 7.81
N GLY A 47 -15.25 -9.78 6.77
CA GLY A 47 -16.25 -9.73 5.72
C GLY A 47 -16.17 -8.50 4.82
N VAL A 48 -14.96 -8.01 4.57
CA VAL A 48 -14.76 -6.83 3.73
C VAL A 48 -15.10 -7.16 2.28
N SER A 49 -16.01 -6.35 1.70
CA SER A 49 -16.38 -6.44 0.29
C SER A 49 -16.33 -5.05 -0.34
N LEU A 50 -15.64 -4.92 -1.46
CA LEU A 50 -15.58 -3.69 -2.26
C LEU A 50 -15.27 -4.02 -3.71
N SER A 51 -15.60 -3.10 -4.61
CA SER A 51 -15.19 -3.19 -6.01
C SER A 51 -14.65 -1.85 -6.49
N VAL A 52 -13.71 -1.87 -7.42
CA VAL A 52 -13.16 -0.66 -8.06
C VAL A 52 -13.29 -0.79 -9.56
N ARG A 53 -13.81 0.25 -10.20
CA ARG A 53 -13.99 0.32 -11.66
C ARG A 53 -12.70 0.77 -12.32
N ARG A 54 -12.56 0.44 -13.60
CA ARG A 54 -11.43 0.94 -14.40
C ARG A 54 -11.42 2.46 -14.43
N GLY A 55 -10.27 3.07 -14.14
CA GLY A 55 -10.09 4.52 -14.08
C GLY A 55 -10.66 5.21 -12.85
N GLU A 56 -11.27 4.46 -11.90
CA GLU A 56 -11.78 5.01 -10.65
C GLU A 56 -10.66 5.18 -9.64
N ALA A 57 -10.68 6.28 -8.88
CA ALA A 57 -9.83 6.52 -7.72
C ALA A 57 -10.64 6.33 -6.43
N VAL A 58 -10.26 5.32 -5.63
CA VAL A 58 -10.96 4.96 -4.38
C VAL A 58 -10.05 5.21 -3.19
N GLY A 59 -10.50 6.06 -2.27
CA GLY A 59 -9.83 6.34 -0.99
C GLY A 59 -10.22 5.34 0.10
N ILE A 60 -9.25 4.93 0.94
CA ILE A 60 -9.53 4.11 2.13
C ILE A 60 -9.01 4.87 3.34
N ILE A 61 -9.94 5.30 4.20
CA ILE A 61 -9.65 6.01 5.44
C ILE A 61 -10.01 5.17 6.67
N GLY A 62 -9.51 5.57 7.83
CA GLY A 62 -9.78 4.92 9.10
C GLY A 62 -8.61 5.06 10.07
N ARG A 63 -8.86 4.76 11.35
CA ARG A 63 -7.86 4.86 12.43
C ARG A 63 -6.70 3.88 12.22
N ASN A 64 -5.60 4.11 12.97
CA ASN A 64 -4.52 3.12 13.07
C ASN A 64 -5.07 1.81 13.65
N GLY A 65 -4.71 0.68 13.00
CA GLY A 65 -5.23 -0.63 13.38
C GLY A 65 -6.62 -0.97 12.82
N ALA A 66 -7.25 -0.09 12.01
CA ALA A 66 -8.54 -0.37 11.39
C ALA A 66 -8.53 -1.53 10.38
N GLY A 67 -7.35 -1.91 9.87
CA GLY A 67 -7.19 -2.98 8.88
C GLY A 67 -6.75 -2.50 7.49
N LYS A 68 -6.53 -1.18 7.28
CA LYS A 68 -6.19 -0.60 5.98
C LYS A 68 -4.99 -1.28 5.30
N SER A 69 -3.83 -1.31 5.97
CA SER A 69 -2.62 -1.94 5.43
C SER A 69 -2.78 -3.46 5.26
N THR A 70 -3.64 -4.12 6.06
CA THR A 70 -3.96 -5.54 5.87
C THR A 70 -4.78 -5.74 4.59
N LEU A 71 -5.82 -4.92 4.38
CA LEU A 71 -6.63 -4.95 3.16
C LEU A 71 -5.78 -4.67 1.93
N PHE A 72 -4.91 -3.67 2.02
CA PHE A 72 -3.96 -3.32 0.97
C PHE A 72 -3.04 -4.50 0.62
N LYS A 73 -2.42 -5.15 1.62
CA LYS A 73 -1.55 -6.33 1.43
C LYS A 73 -2.31 -7.53 0.85
N VAL A 74 -3.58 -7.67 1.18
CA VAL A 74 -4.44 -8.72 0.60
C VAL A 74 -4.72 -8.40 -0.89
N MET A 75 -5.03 -7.15 -1.23
CA MET A 75 -5.18 -6.73 -2.63
C MET A 75 -3.88 -6.90 -3.44
N CYS A 76 -2.72 -6.61 -2.86
CA CYS A 76 -1.43 -6.86 -3.53
C CYS A 76 -1.06 -8.35 -3.66
N GLY A 77 -1.85 -9.27 -3.09
CA GLY A 77 -1.53 -10.69 -3.08
C GLY A 77 -0.40 -11.09 -2.12
N VAL A 78 0.09 -10.15 -1.29
CA VAL A 78 1.12 -10.39 -0.26
C VAL A 78 0.56 -11.24 0.88
N LEU A 79 -0.71 -11.01 1.24
CA LEU A 79 -1.42 -11.79 2.25
C LEU A 79 -2.59 -12.54 1.61
N ARG A 80 -2.70 -13.82 1.93
CA ARG A 80 -3.89 -14.61 1.56
C ARG A 80 -5.00 -14.40 2.60
N PRO A 81 -6.25 -14.20 2.18
CA PRO A 81 -7.38 -14.14 3.10
C PRO A 81 -7.66 -15.54 3.70
N GLU A 82 -8.29 -15.58 4.88
CA GLU A 82 -8.76 -16.81 5.51
C GLU A 82 -10.08 -17.30 4.86
N ARG A 83 -10.89 -16.32 4.39
CA ARG A 83 -12.15 -16.52 3.65
C ARG A 83 -12.31 -15.40 2.64
N GLY A 84 -13.16 -15.64 1.66
CA GLY A 84 -13.44 -14.69 0.59
C GLY A 84 -12.41 -14.75 -0.53
N THR A 85 -12.58 -13.87 -1.51
CA THR A 85 -11.75 -13.82 -2.71
C THR A 85 -11.35 -12.39 -3.06
N VAL A 86 -10.22 -12.25 -3.73
CA VAL A 86 -9.79 -11.00 -4.37
C VAL A 86 -9.47 -11.30 -5.82
N GLU A 87 -10.15 -10.62 -6.71
CA GLU A 87 -9.90 -10.68 -8.15
C GLU A 87 -9.36 -9.34 -8.62
N ILE A 88 -8.26 -9.37 -9.36
CA ILE A 88 -7.67 -8.17 -9.95
C ILE A 88 -7.42 -8.42 -11.44
N ARG A 89 -7.82 -7.47 -12.27
CA ARG A 89 -7.69 -7.52 -13.73
C ARG A 89 -6.85 -6.35 -14.20
N GLY A 90 -5.61 -6.63 -14.52
CA GLY A 90 -4.63 -5.65 -14.97
C GLY A 90 -3.31 -5.74 -14.23
N ARG A 91 -2.36 -4.94 -14.67
CA ARG A 91 -1.03 -4.84 -14.07
C ARG A 91 -1.07 -3.89 -12.88
N ILE A 92 -0.64 -4.37 -11.73
CA ILE A 92 -0.60 -3.58 -10.49
C ILE A 92 0.79 -2.96 -10.32
N SER A 93 0.83 -1.69 -9.90
CA SER A 93 2.02 -1.08 -9.29
C SER A 93 1.71 -0.71 -7.84
N PRO A 94 2.16 -1.51 -6.85
CA PRO A 94 1.97 -1.16 -5.45
C PRO A 94 3.06 -0.21 -4.97
N LEU A 95 2.67 0.91 -4.39
CA LEU A 95 3.55 1.82 -3.65
C LEU A 95 3.56 1.39 -2.17
N ILE A 96 4.09 0.20 -1.90
CA ILE A 96 4.24 -0.35 -0.55
C ILE A 96 5.70 -0.76 -0.35
N GLU A 97 6.25 -0.45 0.83
CA GLU A 97 7.61 -0.87 1.16
C GLU A 97 8.59 -0.58 0.00
N LEU A 98 8.62 0.67 -0.48
CA LEU A 98 9.36 1.10 -1.69
C LEU A 98 10.82 0.70 -1.73
N GLU A 99 11.39 0.39 -0.57
CA GLU A 99 12.77 -0.07 -0.40
C GLU A 99 12.89 -1.61 -0.47
N ALA A 100 11.75 -2.32 -0.43
CA ALA A 100 11.74 -3.77 -0.49
C ALA A 100 12.22 -4.26 -1.87
N GLY A 101 13.16 -5.18 -1.85
CA GLY A 101 13.74 -5.73 -3.08
C GLY A 101 15.01 -5.01 -3.56
N PHE A 102 15.45 -3.91 -2.93
CA PHE A 102 16.74 -3.33 -3.24
C PHE A 102 17.89 -4.20 -2.71
N HIS A 103 18.87 -4.43 -3.57
CA HIS A 103 20.08 -5.13 -3.21
C HIS A 103 21.17 -4.11 -2.81
N PRO A 104 21.66 -4.14 -1.57
CA PRO A 104 22.56 -3.11 -1.03
C PRO A 104 23.85 -2.89 -1.82
N GLU A 105 24.40 -3.97 -2.39
CA GLU A 105 25.69 -3.92 -3.11
C GLU A 105 25.54 -3.46 -4.56
N LEU A 106 24.33 -3.46 -5.11
CA LEU A 106 24.06 -3.00 -6.46
C LEU A 106 23.88 -1.48 -6.49
N THR A 107 24.27 -0.87 -7.60
CA THR A 107 24.04 0.55 -7.89
C THR A 107 22.55 0.87 -8.03
N GLY A 108 22.18 2.14 -7.99
CA GLY A 108 20.80 2.56 -8.24
C GLY A 108 20.28 2.09 -9.60
N ILE A 109 21.10 2.17 -10.66
CA ILE A 109 20.74 1.68 -12.00
C ILE A 109 20.50 0.17 -11.99
N GLU A 110 21.39 -0.61 -11.41
CA GLU A 110 21.22 -2.07 -11.34
C GLU A 110 19.99 -2.45 -10.52
N ASN A 111 19.69 -1.71 -9.45
CA ASN A 111 18.48 -1.90 -8.67
C ASN A 111 17.20 -1.51 -9.46
N ILE A 112 17.26 -0.51 -10.33
CA ILE A 112 16.14 -0.20 -11.24
C ILE A 112 15.85 -1.41 -12.15
N TYR A 113 16.88 -2.06 -12.71
CA TYR A 113 16.69 -3.26 -13.52
C TYR A 113 16.15 -4.45 -12.71
N LEU A 114 16.71 -4.68 -11.51
CA LEU A 114 16.28 -5.76 -10.62
C LEU A 114 14.81 -5.60 -10.22
N ASN A 115 14.46 -4.43 -9.69
CA ASN A 115 13.09 -4.18 -9.22
C ASN A 115 12.10 -3.98 -10.38
N GLY A 116 12.55 -3.42 -11.51
CA GLY A 116 11.74 -3.40 -12.72
C GLY A 116 11.27 -4.80 -13.14
N ALA A 117 12.14 -5.80 -13.03
CA ALA A 117 11.77 -7.19 -13.29
C ALA A 117 10.75 -7.72 -12.26
N ILE A 118 10.85 -7.33 -10.97
CA ILE A 118 9.87 -7.67 -9.93
C ILE A 118 8.52 -7.04 -10.26
N TYR A 119 8.48 -5.81 -10.76
CA TYR A 119 7.27 -5.15 -11.26
C TYR A 119 6.78 -5.71 -12.63
N GLY A 120 7.43 -6.77 -13.14
CA GLY A 120 7.06 -7.40 -14.41
C GLY A 120 7.45 -6.59 -15.65
N MET A 121 8.38 -5.62 -15.53
CA MET A 121 8.92 -4.91 -16.68
C MET A 121 9.95 -5.77 -17.43
N SER A 122 9.87 -5.79 -18.74
CA SER A 122 10.94 -6.35 -19.56
C SER A 122 12.19 -5.45 -19.49
N ARG A 123 13.37 -6.02 -19.75
CA ARG A 123 14.63 -5.26 -19.81
C ARG A 123 14.56 -4.08 -20.78
N ARG A 124 13.84 -4.24 -21.91
CA ARG A 124 13.63 -3.18 -22.91
C ARG A 124 12.77 -2.04 -22.36
N GLU A 125 11.71 -2.37 -21.61
CA GLU A 125 10.87 -1.35 -20.94
C GLU A 125 11.67 -0.57 -19.92
N VAL A 126 12.44 -1.25 -19.05
CA VAL A 126 13.30 -0.59 -18.09
C VAL A 126 14.30 0.34 -18.81
N GLN A 127 14.97 -0.14 -19.85
CA GLN A 127 15.94 0.66 -20.60
C GLN A 127 15.30 1.92 -21.22
N ARG A 128 14.08 1.81 -21.74
CA ARG A 128 13.33 2.94 -22.32
C ARG A 128 12.98 3.99 -21.26
N LYS A 129 12.58 3.53 -20.04
CA LYS A 129 12.10 4.38 -18.96
C LYS A 129 13.20 4.86 -18.01
N LEU A 130 14.39 4.27 -18.10
CA LEU A 130 15.52 4.58 -17.23
C LEU A 130 15.82 6.09 -17.12
N PRO A 131 15.86 6.87 -18.22
CA PRO A 131 16.12 8.32 -18.11
C PRO A 131 15.06 9.03 -17.26
N GLN A 132 13.77 8.70 -17.45
CA GLN A 132 12.65 9.30 -16.71
C GLN A 132 12.69 8.92 -15.23
N ILE A 133 13.00 7.65 -14.91
CA ILE A 133 13.13 7.17 -13.53
C ILE A 133 14.26 7.91 -12.82
N VAL A 134 15.42 8.04 -13.47
CA VAL A 134 16.59 8.72 -12.91
C VAL A 134 16.30 10.20 -12.70
N GLU A 135 15.70 10.88 -13.67
CA GLU A 135 15.33 12.29 -13.60
C GLU A 135 14.31 12.54 -12.49
N PHE A 136 13.26 11.69 -12.41
CA PHE A 136 12.24 11.84 -11.37
C PHE A 136 12.83 11.66 -9.97
N SER A 137 13.74 10.71 -9.77
CA SER A 137 14.36 10.45 -8.48
C SER A 137 15.19 11.63 -7.93
N GLY A 138 15.72 12.47 -8.81
CA GLY A 138 16.59 13.58 -8.44
C GLY A 138 17.93 13.16 -7.83
N LEU A 139 18.34 11.88 -8.00
CA LEU A 139 19.57 11.35 -7.40
C LEU A 139 20.85 11.76 -8.12
N GLY A 140 20.74 12.27 -9.34
CA GLY A 140 21.87 12.74 -10.12
C GLY A 140 22.98 11.69 -10.23
N LYS A 141 24.22 12.08 -9.92
CA LYS A 141 25.38 11.17 -9.98
C LYS A 141 25.35 10.00 -9.00
N PHE A 142 24.59 10.11 -7.91
CA PHE A 142 24.48 9.04 -6.92
C PHE A 142 23.84 7.77 -7.49
N ILE A 143 23.12 7.87 -8.62
CA ILE A 143 22.51 6.70 -9.27
C ILE A 143 23.51 5.60 -9.63
N HIS A 144 24.78 5.94 -9.79
CA HIS A 144 25.89 5.02 -10.07
C HIS A 144 26.55 4.45 -8.80
N SER A 145 26.13 4.87 -7.62
CA SER A 145 26.67 4.39 -6.34
C SER A 145 25.84 3.21 -5.79
N PRO A 146 26.46 2.30 -5.02
CA PRO A 146 25.73 1.22 -4.36
C PRO A 146 24.66 1.73 -3.40
N ILE A 147 23.50 1.05 -3.35
CA ILE A 147 22.33 1.45 -2.51
C ILE A 147 22.69 1.54 -1.02
N ARG A 148 23.61 0.71 -0.51
CA ARG A 148 24.09 0.78 0.88
C ARG A 148 24.66 2.15 1.27
N THR A 149 24.99 3.02 0.30
CA THR A 149 25.46 4.38 0.55
C THR A 149 24.36 5.42 0.53
N TYR A 150 23.11 5.01 0.22
CA TYR A 150 21.97 5.91 0.14
C TYR A 150 21.38 6.14 1.54
N SER A 151 20.87 7.33 1.78
CA SER A 151 19.95 7.57 2.89
C SER A 151 18.60 6.88 2.61
N SER A 152 17.79 6.66 3.66
CA SER A 152 16.42 6.15 3.49
C SER A 152 15.60 7.02 2.54
N GLY A 153 15.72 8.34 2.63
CA GLY A 153 15.07 9.26 1.69
C GLY A 153 15.50 9.06 0.24
N MET A 154 16.78 8.78 -0.03
CA MET A 154 17.28 8.47 -1.38
C MET A 154 16.73 7.13 -1.90
N GLN A 155 16.66 6.13 -1.03
CA GLN A 155 16.10 4.81 -1.39
C GLN A 155 14.60 4.95 -1.71
N ALA A 156 13.86 5.64 -0.87
CA ALA A 156 12.44 5.88 -1.08
C ALA A 156 12.15 6.69 -2.36
N ARG A 157 12.97 7.72 -2.67
CA ARG A 157 12.91 8.47 -3.93
C ARG A 157 13.11 7.55 -5.14
N LEU A 158 14.08 6.64 -5.09
CA LEU A 158 14.34 5.68 -6.16
C LEU A 158 13.18 4.71 -6.33
N GLY A 159 12.70 4.12 -5.23
CA GLY A 159 11.59 3.16 -5.23
C GLY A 159 10.31 3.77 -5.79
N PHE A 160 9.94 4.97 -5.32
CA PHE A 160 8.78 5.69 -5.84
C PHE A 160 8.94 5.99 -7.33
N SER A 161 10.10 6.52 -7.74
CA SER A 161 10.36 6.86 -9.14
C SER A 161 10.26 5.67 -10.07
N LEU A 162 10.68 4.49 -9.62
CA LEU A 162 10.51 3.27 -10.39
C LEU A 162 9.03 2.88 -10.47
N ALA A 163 8.34 2.82 -9.33
CA ALA A 163 6.97 2.32 -9.26
C ALA A 163 5.97 3.14 -10.09
N ILE A 164 6.09 4.48 -10.11
CA ILE A 164 5.23 5.35 -10.92
C ILE A 164 5.55 5.31 -12.42
N ASN A 165 6.69 4.76 -12.80
CA ASN A 165 7.09 4.57 -14.19
C ASN A 165 6.77 3.16 -14.71
N VAL A 166 6.17 2.30 -13.92
CA VAL A 166 5.57 1.05 -14.41
C VAL A 166 4.34 1.40 -15.25
N ASP A 167 4.19 0.76 -16.44
CA ASP A 167 2.95 0.88 -17.22
C ASP A 167 1.87 0.04 -16.53
N ALA A 168 1.29 0.58 -15.45
CA ALA A 168 0.31 -0.09 -14.61
C ALA A 168 -1.11 0.34 -14.99
N ASP A 169 -2.04 -0.63 -14.99
CA ASP A 169 -3.48 -0.37 -15.07
C ASP A 169 -4.04 0.10 -13.73
N ILE A 170 -3.39 -0.34 -12.63
CA ILE A 170 -3.83 -0.12 -11.26
C ILE A 170 -2.64 0.34 -10.41
N LEU A 171 -2.78 1.48 -9.78
CA LEU A 171 -1.85 2.01 -8.80
C LEU A 171 -2.43 1.81 -7.40
N LEU A 172 -1.69 1.11 -6.55
CA LEU A 172 -2.05 0.97 -5.14
C LEU A 172 -1.10 1.84 -4.30
N VAL A 173 -1.65 2.84 -3.60
CA VAL A 173 -0.89 3.82 -2.81
C VAL A 173 -1.19 3.62 -1.34
N ASP A 174 -0.17 3.29 -0.54
CA ASP A 174 -0.27 3.21 0.93
C ASP A 174 0.55 4.35 1.52
N GLU A 175 0.01 5.18 2.37
CA GLU A 175 0.61 6.25 3.21
C GLU A 175 2.05 6.76 2.85
N VAL A 176 2.68 6.16 1.83
CA VAL A 176 4.09 6.28 1.45
C VAL A 176 4.41 7.64 0.81
N LEU A 177 3.41 8.53 0.63
CA LEU A 177 3.68 9.88 0.09
C LEU A 177 4.49 10.77 1.05
N ALA A 178 4.70 10.35 2.28
CA ALA A 178 5.55 11.03 3.25
C ALA A 178 7.06 10.76 3.05
N VAL A 179 7.49 10.31 1.86
CA VAL A 179 8.89 9.99 1.56
C VAL A 179 9.66 11.18 1.00
N GLY A 180 10.92 11.28 1.38
CA GLY A 180 11.80 12.37 0.93
C GLY A 180 11.50 13.70 1.65
N ASP A 181 11.89 14.78 1.03
CA ASP A 181 11.60 16.13 1.48
C ASP A 181 10.27 16.65 0.94
N ALA A 182 9.84 17.82 1.41
CA ALA A 182 8.56 18.42 1.03
C ALA A 182 8.43 18.65 -0.49
N GLU A 183 9.52 18.99 -1.16
CA GLU A 183 9.53 19.21 -2.61
C GLU A 183 9.26 17.89 -3.37
N PHE A 184 9.89 16.81 -2.93
CA PHE A 184 9.68 15.49 -3.53
C PHE A 184 8.28 14.94 -3.23
N GLN A 185 7.74 15.18 -2.02
CA GLN A 185 6.37 14.81 -1.68
C GLN A 185 5.35 15.51 -2.58
N GLU A 186 5.52 16.80 -2.82
CA GLU A 186 4.68 17.57 -3.74
C GLU A 186 4.77 17.05 -5.18
N LYS A 187 5.98 16.67 -5.62
CA LYS A 187 6.21 16.05 -6.92
C LYS A 187 5.49 14.70 -7.04
N CYS A 188 5.55 13.88 -6.00
CA CYS A 188 4.84 12.59 -5.94
C CYS A 188 3.33 12.78 -6.02
N TYR A 189 2.80 13.69 -5.21
CA TYR A 189 1.37 14.01 -5.18
C TYR A 189 0.86 14.47 -6.54
N ARG A 190 1.57 15.38 -7.20
CA ARG A 190 1.25 15.88 -8.54
C ARG A 190 1.24 14.74 -9.55
N ARG A 191 2.22 13.85 -9.51
CA ARG A 191 2.30 12.71 -10.43
C ARG A 191 1.12 11.74 -10.26
N ILE A 192 0.68 11.48 -9.04
CA ILE A 192 -0.52 10.66 -8.80
C ILE A 192 -1.77 11.32 -9.39
N LYS A 193 -1.92 12.63 -9.26
CA LYS A 193 -3.04 13.37 -9.89
C LYS A 193 -3.00 13.29 -11.42
N GLU A 194 -1.81 13.39 -12.02
CA GLU A 194 -1.63 13.20 -13.46
C GLU A 194 -2.04 11.80 -13.88
N MET A 195 -1.58 10.75 -13.17
CA MET A 195 -1.93 9.36 -13.45
C MET A 195 -3.44 9.11 -13.36
N ARG A 196 -4.12 9.74 -12.38
CA ARG A 196 -5.59 9.73 -12.32
C ARG A 196 -6.21 10.32 -13.60
N GLN A 197 -5.72 11.48 -14.05
CA GLN A 197 -6.21 12.13 -15.27
C GLN A 197 -5.90 11.31 -16.54
N GLU A 198 -4.83 10.53 -16.54
CA GLU A 198 -4.45 9.57 -17.57
C GLU A 198 -5.37 8.31 -17.56
N GLY A 199 -6.28 8.18 -16.60
CA GLY A 199 -7.23 7.07 -16.49
C GLY A 199 -6.69 5.83 -15.78
N VAL A 200 -5.58 5.95 -15.04
CA VAL A 200 -5.08 4.86 -14.17
C VAL A 200 -6.04 4.66 -13.01
N THR A 201 -6.40 3.42 -12.74
CA THR A 201 -7.20 3.07 -11.56
C THR A 201 -6.35 3.23 -10.29
N ILE A 202 -6.88 3.88 -9.26
CA ILE A 202 -6.11 4.18 -8.04
C ILE A 202 -6.86 3.67 -6.81
N VAL A 203 -6.17 2.93 -5.94
CA VAL A 203 -6.60 2.72 -4.55
C VAL A 203 -5.64 3.46 -3.65
N TYR A 204 -6.18 4.41 -2.92
CA TYR A 204 -5.41 5.40 -2.15
C TYR A 204 -5.69 5.26 -0.65
N VAL A 205 -4.73 4.75 0.10
CA VAL A 205 -4.77 4.69 1.56
C VAL A 205 -4.01 5.88 2.12
N SER A 206 -4.65 6.74 2.88
CA SER A 206 -4.01 7.91 3.45
C SER A 206 -4.62 8.32 4.80
N HIS A 207 -3.78 8.91 5.65
CA HIS A 207 -4.21 9.63 6.85
C HIS A 207 -4.47 11.12 6.56
N ASN A 208 -4.00 11.64 5.44
CA ASN A 208 -4.29 12.99 4.99
C ASN A 208 -5.66 13.01 4.29
N LEU A 209 -6.69 13.41 5.03
CA LEU A 209 -8.07 13.41 4.56
C LEU A 209 -8.30 14.39 3.41
N ASP A 210 -7.60 15.54 3.40
CA ASP A 210 -7.69 16.51 2.32
C ASP A 210 -7.20 15.92 1.00
N SER A 211 -6.14 15.10 1.04
CA SER A 211 -5.64 14.42 -0.15
C SER A 211 -6.61 13.34 -0.67
N VAL A 212 -7.37 12.71 0.21
CA VAL A 212 -8.42 11.75 -0.19
C VAL A 212 -9.56 12.48 -0.90
N ILE A 213 -10.00 13.61 -0.38
CA ILE A 213 -11.04 14.46 -1.01
C ILE A 213 -10.58 14.94 -2.40
N ASP A 214 -9.31 15.34 -2.53
CA ASP A 214 -8.79 15.94 -3.76
C ASP A 214 -8.47 14.89 -4.86
N ILE A 215 -8.08 13.67 -4.48
CA ILE A 215 -7.67 12.65 -5.44
C ILE A 215 -8.80 11.69 -5.79
N CYS A 216 -9.65 11.30 -4.83
CA CYS A 216 -10.53 10.15 -4.98
C CYS A 216 -11.92 10.54 -5.49
N ASP A 217 -12.53 9.65 -6.29
CA ASP A 217 -13.91 9.77 -6.76
C ASP A 217 -14.89 9.25 -5.70
N ARG A 218 -14.42 8.33 -4.85
CA ARG A 218 -15.16 7.66 -3.79
C ARG A 218 -14.24 7.34 -2.62
N ALA A 219 -14.79 7.34 -1.40
CA ALA A 219 -14.05 6.93 -0.21
C ALA A 219 -14.73 5.80 0.54
N LEU A 220 -13.94 5.01 1.24
CA LEU A 220 -14.36 3.92 2.13
C LEU A 220 -13.80 4.22 3.53
N TRP A 221 -14.67 4.22 4.52
CA TRP A 221 -14.25 4.26 5.93
C TRP A 221 -14.19 2.85 6.48
N LEU A 222 -13.00 2.41 6.82
CA LEU A 222 -12.72 1.13 7.47
C LEU A 222 -12.51 1.36 8.97
N ASP A 223 -13.24 0.60 9.80
CA ASP A 223 -13.03 0.56 11.25
C ASP A 223 -13.09 -0.88 11.77
N ARG A 224 -12.14 -1.26 12.61
CA ARG A 224 -12.04 -2.58 13.26
C ARG A 224 -12.19 -3.78 12.30
N GLY A 225 -11.74 -3.61 11.07
CA GLY A 225 -11.75 -4.62 10.02
C GLY A 225 -13.06 -4.69 9.21
N GLU A 226 -13.97 -3.76 9.37
CA GLU A 226 -15.26 -3.69 8.68
C GLU A 226 -15.39 -2.35 7.93
N ILE A 227 -16.07 -2.34 6.77
CA ILE A 227 -16.44 -1.12 6.07
C ILE A 227 -17.66 -0.53 6.77
N ILE A 228 -17.50 0.67 7.32
CA ILE A 228 -18.56 1.39 8.05
C ILE A 228 -19.38 2.24 7.09
N MET A 229 -18.72 2.87 6.14
CA MET A 229 -19.36 3.76 5.18
C MET A 229 -18.60 3.77 3.86
N GLU A 230 -19.32 3.94 2.77
CA GLU A 230 -18.81 4.10 1.43
C GLU A 230 -19.63 5.18 0.71
N GLY A 231 -18.98 6.09 0.00
CA GLY A 231 -19.68 7.16 -0.71
C GLY A 231 -18.77 8.28 -1.18
N ASP A 232 -19.35 9.45 -1.33
CA ASP A 232 -18.63 10.67 -1.67
C ASP A 232 -17.53 10.97 -0.66
N PRO A 233 -16.31 11.37 -1.10
CA PRO A 233 -15.18 11.58 -0.19
C PRO A 233 -15.44 12.63 0.90
N GLU A 234 -16.10 13.76 0.57
CA GLU A 234 -16.38 14.81 1.56
C GLU A 234 -17.37 14.30 2.62
N GLU A 235 -18.39 13.55 2.20
CA GLU A 235 -19.39 12.98 3.09
C GLU A 235 -18.77 11.93 4.03
N VAL A 236 -17.97 10.99 3.48
CA VAL A 236 -17.33 9.93 4.26
C VAL A 236 -16.32 10.51 5.25
N VAL A 237 -15.52 11.49 4.82
CA VAL A 237 -14.54 12.19 5.68
C VAL A 237 -15.27 12.98 6.78
N GLY A 238 -16.34 13.69 6.44
CA GLY A 238 -17.16 14.43 7.43
C GLY A 238 -17.72 13.53 8.52
N ASN A 239 -18.30 12.38 8.15
CA ASN A 239 -18.81 11.40 9.11
C ASN A 239 -17.69 10.76 9.95
N TYR A 240 -16.55 10.45 9.34
CA TYR A 240 -15.38 9.92 10.06
C TYR A 240 -14.87 10.89 11.14
N LEU A 241 -14.77 12.18 10.84
CA LEU A 241 -14.34 13.21 11.80
C LEU A 241 -15.38 13.39 12.93
N GLY A 242 -16.67 13.40 12.58
CA GLY A 242 -17.77 13.48 13.57
C GLY A 242 -17.84 12.30 14.53
N SER A 243 -17.40 11.10 14.11
CA SER A 243 -17.37 9.90 14.96
C SER A 243 -16.15 9.86 15.90
N SER A 244 -15.15 10.71 15.67
CA SER A 244 -13.89 10.73 16.42
C SER A 244 -13.90 11.74 17.58
N SER A 245 -15.01 12.49 17.71
CA SER A 245 -15.29 13.45 18.80
C SER A 245 -16.11 12.78 19.88
#